data_ee2c124ae3cb88838e0703a1c259680f
#
_entry.id   ee2c124ae3cb88838e0703a1c259680f
#
_cell.length_a   1.000
_cell.length_b   1.000
_cell.length_c   1.000
_cell.angle_alpha   90.00
_cell.angle_beta   90.00
_cell.angle_gamma   90.00
#
_symmetry.space_group_name_H-M   'P 1'
#
loop_
_entity.id
_entity.type
_entity.pdbx_description
1 polymer ?
#
loop_
_entity_poly.entity_id
_entity_poly.type
_entity_poly.pdbx_seq_one_letter_code
_entity_poly.pdbx_strand_id
1 'polypeptide(L)'
;MSQKLAIFYHLYQNELSGLIYQQQMHRLYTSGLMEACEFIHIGIVGEAEMFSLPEKARVQYNKRLTKDEGETVESMYRFSKENPDYKVLFFHAKGASRQFVPQLHAWRLFLEYYVIDKWRECIDKLKEYDTVGVKLRMKPYPHYSGNFWWANSDYLATLDENFLYTQGEHGKIDRELMIGTGDRFDPCDLHHVHKEMNMYDTIFTEDNYLND
;
A
#
# COMPACT_ATOMS: atom_id res chain seq x y z
N MET A 1 -15.92 -18.50 9.50
CA MET A 1 -16.36 -17.32 8.72
C MET A 1 -15.26 -16.96 7.75
N SER A 2 -15.58 -16.64 6.49
CA SER A 2 -14.57 -16.16 5.53
C SER A 2 -14.05 -14.80 6.02
N GLN A 3 -12.77 -14.58 5.88
CA GLN A 3 -12.10 -13.35 6.30
C GLN A 3 -12.46 -12.25 5.29
N LYS A 4 -12.88 -11.07 5.77
CA LYS A 4 -13.23 -9.94 4.91
C LYS A 4 -11.97 -9.18 4.52
N LEU A 5 -11.73 -9.04 3.22
CA LEU A 5 -10.56 -8.36 2.67
C LEU A 5 -10.99 -7.14 1.86
N ALA A 6 -10.31 -6.02 2.09
CA ALA A 6 -10.48 -4.79 1.31
C ALA A 6 -9.12 -4.28 0.81
N ILE A 7 -9.10 -3.73 -0.39
CA ILE A 7 -7.89 -3.15 -0.98
C ILE A 7 -8.11 -1.65 -1.15
N PHE A 8 -7.15 -0.83 -0.70
CA PHE A 8 -7.07 0.60 -0.97
C PHE A 8 -5.83 0.88 -1.82
N TYR A 9 -6.07 1.28 -3.04
CA TYR A 9 -5.07 1.53 -4.05
C TYR A 9 -5.03 3.00 -4.45
N HIS A 10 -3.86 3.63 -4.35
CA HIS A 10 -3.67 5.01 -4.79
C HIS A 10 -2.98 5.05 -6.15
N LEU A 11 -3.60 5.74 -7.10
CA LEU A 11 -3.15 5.91 -8.46
C LEU A 11 -2.92 7.40 -8.78
N TYR A 12 -1.65 7.79 -8.89
CA TYR A 12 -1.30 9.06 -9.54
C TYR A 12 -1.19 8.82 -11.04
N GLN A 13 -2.08 9.46 -11.80
CA GLN A 13 -2.20 9.24 -13.22
C GLN A 13 -1.24 10.12 -14.03
N ASN A 14 -0.45 9.48 -14.89
CA ASN A 14 0.40 10.07 -15.90
C ASN A 14 0.74 9.02 -16.99
N GLU A 15 1.65 9.33 -17.92
CA GLU A 15 2.05 8.44 -19.02
C GLU A 15 2.57 7.06 -18.56
N LEU A 16 3.28 6.98 -17.42
CA LEU A 16 3.82 5.72 -16.89
C LEU A 16 2.80 4.94 -16.06
N SER A 17 1.80 5.61 -15.51
CA SER A 17 0.87 4.99 -14.58
C SER A 17 0.03 3.89 -15.21
N GLY A 18 -0.27 4.00 -16.50
CA GLY A 18 -1.04 3.00 -17.25
C GLY A 18 -0.38 1.62 -17.24
N LEU A 19 0.92 1.58 -17.52
CA LEU A 19 1.69 0.32 -17.49
C LEU A 19 1.78 -0.25 -16.07
N ILE A 20 2.08 0.60 -15.08
CA ILE A 20 2.17 0.18 -13.67
C ILE A 20 0.81 -0.37 -13.20
N TYR A 21 -0.27 0.34 -13.49
CA TYR A 21 -1.63 -0.10 -13.17
C TYR A 21 -1.94 -1.48 -13.76
N GLN A 22 -1.68 -1.68 -15.06
CA GLN A 22 -1.91 -2.96 -15.73
C GLN A 22 -1.10 -4.10 -15.08
N GLN A 23 0.18 -3.88 -14.76
CA GLN A 23 1.03 -4.85 -14.08
C GLN A 23 0.48 -5.21 -12.69
N GLN A 24 0.09 -4.20 -11.91
CA GLN A 24 -0.46 -4.40 -10.57
C GLN A 24 -1.82 -5.10 -10.59
N MET A 25 -2.72 -4.72 -11.49
CA MET A 25 -4.00 -5.42 -11.65
C MET A 25 -3.79 -6.87 -12.10
N HIS A 26 -2.91 -7.11 -13.07
CA HIS A 26 -2.55 -8.48 -13.48
C HIS A 26 -2.07 -9.31 -12.29
N ARG A 27 -1.20 -8.75 -11.45
CA ARG A 27 -0.67 -9.41 -10.25
C ARG A 27 -1.76 -9.71 -9.22
N LEU A 28 -2.69 -8.79 -8.99
CA LEU A 28 -3.85 -9.02 -8.13
C LEU A 28 -4.74 -10.18 -8.61
N TYR A 29 -4.95 -10.30 -9.93
CA TYR A 29 -5.71 -11.41 -10.50
C TYR A 29 -4.94 -12.73 -10.42
N THR A 30 -3.67 -12.76 -10.80
CA THR A 30 -2.87 -13.99 -10.86
C THR A 30 -2.56 -14.56 -9.47
N SER A 31 -2.45 -13.72 -8.44
CA SER A 31 -2.31 -14.16 -7.04
C SER A 31 -3.62 -14.69 -6.43
N GLY A 32 -4.77 -14.46 -7.09
CA GLY A 32 -6.10 -14.75 -6.58
C GLY A 32 -6.59 -13.75 -5.53
N LEU A 33 -5.85 -12.68 -5.26
CA LEU A 33 -6.24 -11.67 -4.28
C LEU A 33 -7.46 -10.85 -4.75
N MET A 34 -7.54 -10.52 -6.05
CA MET A 34 -8.71 -9.82 -6.60
C MET A 34 -10.00 -10.64 -6.43
N GLU A 35 -9.93 -11.95 -6.54
CA GLU A 35 -11.08 -12.82 -6.31
C GLU A 35 -11.47 -12.86 -4.82
N ALA A 36 -10.46 -12.94 -3.94
CA ALA A 36 -10.63 -13.08 -2.50
C ALA A 36 -11.13 -11.79 -1.82
N CYS A 37 -10.80 -10.59 -2.33
CA CYS A 37 -11.24 -9.33 -1.75
C CYS A 37 -12.72 -9.06 -2.03
N GLU A 38 -13.38 -8.32 -1.13
CA GLU A 38 -14.76 -7.87 -1.34
C GLU A 38 -14.82 -6.71 -2.33
N PHE A 39 -13.85 -5.80 -2.26
CA PHE A 39 -13.73 -4.66 -3.18
C PHE A 39 -12.28 -4.15 -3.24
N ILE A 40 -12.00 -3.38 -4.29
CA ILE A 40 -10.83 -2.52 -4.40
C ILE A 40 -11.28 -1.05 -4.50
N HIS A 41 -10.87 -0.23 -3.52
CA HIS A 41 -11.03 1.21 -3.58
C HIS A 41 -9.85 1.80 -4.36
N ILE A 42 -10.12 2.54 -5.43
CA ILE A 42 -9.10 3.17 -6.27
C ILE A 42 -9.22 4.68 -6.14
N GLY A 43 -8.31 5.29 -5.38
CA GLY A 43 -8.19 6.75 -5.30
C GLY A 43 -7.30 7.27 -6.44
N ILE A 44 -7.89 8.05 -7.36
CA ILE A 44 -7.22 8.55 -8.57
C ILE A 44 -6.93 10.04 -8.42
N VAL A 45 -5.68 10.42 -8.66
CA VAL A 45 -5.22 11.81 -8.84
C VAL A 45 -4.77 12.01 -10.27
N GLY A 46 -5.20 13.09 -10.89
CA GLY A 46 -4.89 13.43 -12.30
C GLY A 46 -6.08 13.27 -13.22
N GLU A 47 -5.85 13.47 -14.52
CA GLU A 47 -6.88 13.32 -15.53
C GLU A 47 -7.11 11.85 -15.86
N ALA A 48 -8.36 11.42 -15.76
CA ALA A 48 -8.71 10.03 -15.96
C ALA A 48 -8.65 9.63 -17.44
N GLU A 49 -7.55 9.02 -17.88
CA GLU A 49 -7.67 8.10 -18.99
C GLU A 49 -8.44 6.86 -18.52
N MET A 50 -9.36 6.38 -19.34
CA MET A 50 -10.20 5.26 -18.94
C MET A 50 -9.39 3.97 -18.96
N PHE A 51 -8.93 3.56 -17.78
CA PHE A 51 -8.45 2.20 -17.56
C PHE A 51 -9.63 1.22 -17.50
N SER A 52 -9.40 -0.01 -17.95
CA SER A 52 -10.35 -1.07 -17.63
C SER A 52 -10.34 -1.31 -16.12
N LEU A 53 -11.41 -0.92 -15.47
CA LEU A 53 -11.56 -1.07 -14.02
C LEU A 53 -12.04 -2.48 -13.65
N PRO A 54 -11.53 -3.07 -12.55
CA PRO A 54 -12.10 -4.31 -12.02
C PRO A 54 -13.60 -4.17 -11.71
N GLU A 55 -14.37 -5.23 -11.85
CA GLU A 55 -15.81 -5.23 -11.50
C GLU A 55 -16.05 -4.81 -10.04
N LYS A 56 -15.15 -5.18 -9.14
CA LYS A 56 -15.22 -4.83 -7.70
C LYS A 56 -14.66 -3.44 -7.37
N ALA A 57 -14.32 -2.61 -8.38
CA ALA A 57 -13.73 -1.31 -8.14
C ALA A 57 -14.74 -0.29 -7.61
N ARG A 58 -14.33 0.42 -6.56
CA ARG A 58 -14.97 1.63 -6.05
C ARG A 58 -14.02 2.80 -6.33
N VAL A 59 -14.35 3.65 -7.29
CA VAL A 59 -13.46 4.72 -7.76
C VAL A 59 -13.76 6.01 -7.03
N GLN A 60 -12.71 6.66 -6.55
CA GLN A 60 -12.72 8.00 -6.00
C GLN A 60 -11.78 8.89 -6.81
N TYR A 61 -12.30 9.94 -7.42
CA TYR A 61 -11.46 10.98 -7.99
C TYR A 61 -11.08 11.99 -6.91
N ASN A 62 -9.80 12.06 -6.62
CA ASN A 62 -9.27 12.94 -5.59
C ASN A 62 -9.33 14.40 -6.08
N LYS A 63 -9.90 15.27 -5.25
CA LYS A 63 -10.08 16.69 -5.56
C LYS A 63 -8.78 17.47 -5.42
N ARG A 64 -7.89 17.01 -4.54
CA ARG A 64 -6.56 17.59 -4.35
C ARG A 64 -5.69 17.15 -5.52
N LEU A 65 -5.21 18.10 -6.30
CA LEU A 65 -4.27 17.85 -7.41
C LEU A 65 -2.83 17.56 -6.93
N THR A 66 -2.66 17.22 -5.67
CA THR A 66 -1.38 16.82 -5.10
C THR A 66 -1.12 15.34 -5.41
N LYS A 67 0.14 15.01 -5.72
CA LYS A 67 0.56 13.62 -6.01
C LYS A 67 0.55 12.72 -4.77
N ASP A 68 0.09 13.23 -3.64
CA ASP A 68 0.10 12.51 -2.37
C ASP A 68 -1.15 11.61 -2.23
N GLU A 69 -1.04 10.64 -1.36
CA GLU A 69 -2.01 9.58 -1.12
C GLU A 69 -3.14 10.00 -0.17
N GLY A 70 -3.15 11.27 0.27
CA GLY A 70 -3.94 11.76 1.40
C GLY A 70 -5.42 11.41 1.36
N GLU A 71 -6.13 11.66 0.24
CA GLU A 71 -7.57 11.38 0.17
C GLU A 71 -7.86 9.87 0.15
N THR A 72 -6.96 9.06 -0.43
CA THR A 72 -7.10 7.60 -0.43
C THR A 72 -6.88 7.03 0.98
N VAL A 73 -5.87 7.54 1.70
CA VAL A 73 -5.60 7.17 3.10
C VAL A 73 -6.74 7.62 4.02
N GLU A 74 -7.29 8.83 3.81
CA GLU A 74 -8.47 9.31 4.55
C GLU A 74 -9.69 8.40 4.34
N SER A 75 -9.94 7.98 3.11
CA SER A 75 -11.04 7.06 2.80
C SER A 75 -10.86 5.70 3.46
N MET A 76 -9.64 5.17 3.48
CA MET A 76 -9.27 3.95 4.19
C MET A 76 -9.48 4.09 5.71
N TYR A 77 -9.00 5.17 6.30
CA TYR A 77 -9.16 5.42 7.74
C TYR A 77 -10.64 5.49 8.16
N ARG A 78 -11.46 6.25 7.40
CA ARG A 78 -12.91 6.34 7.65
C ARG A 78 -13.60 4.99 7.51
N PHE A 79 -13.27 4.24 6.44
CA PHE A 79 -13.78 2.89 6.26
C PHE A 79 -13.45 1.99 7.44
N SER A 80 -12.22 2.05 7.95
CA SER A 80 -11.76 1.23 9.05
C SER A 80 -12.49 1.51 10.36
N LYS A 81 -12.86 2.76 10.63
CA LYS A 81 -13.69 3.13 11.78
C LYS A 81 -15.08 2.49 11.76
N GLU A 82 -15.64 2.29 10.57
CA GLU A 82 -16.98 1.73 10.39
C GLU A 82 -16.96 0.18 10.23
N ASN A 83 -15.80 -0.39 9.90
CA ASN A 83 -15.66 -1.79 9.51
C ASN A 83 -14.46 -2.46 10.19
N PRO A 84 -14.50 -2.69 11.51
CA PRO A 84 -13.34 -3.15 12.29
C PRO A 84 -12.91 -4.60 12.02
N ASP A 85 -13.72 -5.40 11.34
CA ASP A 85 -13.53 -6.82 11.09
C ASP A 85 -12.82 -7.14 9.76
N TYR A 86 -12.38 -6.10 9.02
CA TYR A 86 -11.64 -6.27 7.77
C TYR A 86 -10.12 -6.42 7.97
N LYS A 87 -9.49 -7.07 7.00
CA LYS A 87 -8.06 -6.98 6.74
C LYS A 87 -7.87 -6.09 5.52
N VAL A 88 -7.06 -5.07 5.64
CA VAL A 88 -6.90 -4.01 4.65
C VAL A 88 -5.51 -4.03 4.05
N LEU A 89 -5.42 -4.14 2.72
CA LEU A 89 -4.21 -3.86 1.96
C LEU A 89 -4.21 -2.40 1.53
N PHE A 90 -3.13 -1.68 1.84
CA PHE A 90 -2.83 -0.39 1.24
C PHE A 90 -1.59 -0.49 0.36
N PHE A 91 -1.68 0.02 -0.87
CA PHE A 91 -0.55 0.16 -1.78
C PHE A 91 -0.83 1.22 -2.85
N HIS A 92 0.18 1.55 -3.66
CA HIS A 92 0.06 2.60 -4.66
C HIS A 92 0.88 2.33 -5.94
N ALA A 93 0.64 3.12 -6.99
CA ALA A 93 1.41 3.06 -8.25
C ALA A 93 2.83 3.66 -8.05
N LYS A 94 3.66 2.99 -7.22
CA LYS A 94 5.01 3.44 -6.89
C LYS A 94 5.87 3.60 -8.14
N GLY A 95 6.49 4.78 -8.27
CA GLY A 95 7.30 5.14 -9.44
C GLY A 95 6.53 5.89 -10.53
N ALA A 96 5.18 5.91 -10.51
CA ALA A 96 4.37 6.59 -11.52
C ALA A 96 4.62 8.09 -11.61
N SER A 97 4.96 8.75 -10.50
CA SER A 97 5.16 10.21 -10.45
C SER A 97 6.50 10.70 -11.01
N ARG A 98 7.34 9.81 -11.53
CA ARG A 98 8.70 10.10 -12.05
C ARG A 98 8.88 9.46 -13.42
N GLN A 99 9.97 9.82 -14.12
CA GLN A 99 10.45 9.02 -15.26
C GLN A 99 10.84 7.61 -14.78
N PHE A 100 10.91 6.66 -15.70
CA PHE A 100 11.31 5.29 -15.37
C PHE A 100 12.69 5.27 -14.69
N VAL A 101 12.73 4.70 -13.49
CA VAL A 101 13.93 4.52 -12.69
C VAL A 101 14.03 3.04 -12.32
N PRO A 102 15.05 2.29 -12.80
CA PRO A 102 15.17 0.84 -12.56
C PRO A 102 15.10 0.45 -11.09
N GLN A 103 15.74 1.24 -10.21
CA GLN A 103 15.72 0.99 -8.75
C GLN A 103 14.30 1.06 -8.17
N LEU A 104 13.52 2.07 -8.59
CA LEU A 104 12.14 2.21 -8.13
C LEU A 104 11.23 1.10 -8.67
N HIS A 105 11.50 0.65 -9.90
CA HIS A 105 10.79 -0.49 -10.48
C HIS A 105 11.08 -1.79 -9.71
N ALA A 106 12.35 -2.11 -9.48
CA ALA A 106 12.77 -3.27 -8.70
C ALA A 106 12.20 -3.22 -7.27
N TRP A 107 12.28 -2.06 -6.63
CA TRP A 107 11.70 -1.87 -5.29
C TRP A 107 10.18 -2.10 -5.29
N ARG A 108 9.45 -1.59 -6.28
CA ARG A 108 8.00 -1.84 -6.38
C ARG A 108 7.70 -3.33 -6.51
N LEU A 109 8.42 -4.06 -7.39
CA LEU A 109 8.25 -5.51 -7.56
C LEU A 109 8.50 -6.29 -6.26
N PHE A 110 9.53 -5.91 -5.51
CA PHE A 110 9.83 -6.48 -4.19
C PHE A 110 8.66 -6.27 -3.21
N LEU A 111 8.13 -5.06 -3.11
CA LEU A 111 6.99 -4.76 -2.24
C LEU A 111 5.75 -5.57 -2.65
N GLU A 112 5.42 -5.58 -3.95
CA GLU A 112 4.29 -6.32 -4.50
C GLU A 112 4.38 -7.82 -4.25
N TYR A 113 5.57 -8.41 -4.38
CA TYR A 113 5.79 -9.84 -4.11
C TYR A 113 5.33 -10.23 -2.71
N TYR A 114 5.72 -9.47 -1.68
CA TYR A 114 5.33 -9.79 -0.31
C TYR A 114 3.88 -9.47 -0.01
N VAL A 115 3.35 -8.33 -0.44
CA VAL A 115 1.99 -7.93 -0.01
C VAL A 115 0.89 -8.39 -0.99
N ILE A 116 1.22 -8.73 -2.25
CA ILE A 116 0.24 -9.18 -3.23
C ILE A 116 0.39 -10.68 -3.53
N ASP A 117 1.60 -11.17 -3.88
CA ASP A 117 1.74 -12.58 -4.23
C ASP A 117 1.66 -13.46 -2.98
N LYS A 118 2.30 -13.05 -1.90
CA LYS A 118 2.25 -13.75 -0.59
C LYS A 118 1.12 -13.25 0.33
N TRP A 119 0.02 -12.70 -0.21
CA TRP A 119 -1.05 -12.12 0.59
C TRP A 119 -1.63 -13.07 1.65
N ARG A 120 -1.69 -14.37 1.37
CA ARG A 120 -2.20 -15.38 2.32
C ARG A 120 -1.33 -15.47 3.57
N GLU A 121 -0.01 -15.36 3.40
CA GLU A 121 0.93 -15.28 4.50
C GLU A 121 0.72 -13.99 5.32
N CYS A 122 0.51 -12.85 4.65
CA CYS A 122 0.19 -11.59 5.33
C CYS A 122 -1.08 -11.73 6.18
N ILE A 123 -2.13 -12.34 5.63
CA ILE A 123 -3.38 -12.57 6.35
C ILE A 123 -3.20 -13.50 7.54
N ASP A 124 -2.36 -14.51 7.43
CA ASP A 124 -2.05 -15.41 8.53
C ASP A 124 -1.31 -14.69 9.65
N LYS A 125 -0.32 -13.87 9.32
CA LYS A 125 0.41 -13.03 10.27
C LYS A 125 -0.48 -11.99 10.97
N LEU A 126 -1.50 -11.45 10.31
CA LEU A 126 -2.46 -10.53 10.93
C LEU A 126 -3.34 -11.15 12.04
N LYS A 127 -3.22 -12.45 12.31
CA LYS A 127 -3.84 -13.08 13.48
C LYS A 127 -3.06 -12.77 14.77
N GLU A 128 -1.76 -12.49 14.65
CA GLU A 128 -0.84 -12.25 15.75
C GLU A 128 -0.36 -10.79 15.81
N TYR A 129 -0.27 -10.11 14.68
CA TYR A 129 0.26 -8.76 14.50
C TYR A 129 -0.82 -7.77 14.07
N ASP A 130 -0.64 -6.50 14.38
CA ASP A 130 -1.53 -5.42 13.93
C ASP A 130 -1.31 -5.09 12.46
N THR A 131 -0.07 -5.13 11.99
CA THR A 131 0.34 -4.78 10.63
C THR A 131 1.38 -5.75 10.07
N VAL A 132 1.41 -5.89 8.74
CA VAL A 132 2.34 -6.78 8.04
C VAL A 132 2.84 -6.11 6.76
N GLY A 133 4.14 -6.11 6.56
CA GLY A 133 4.77 -5.57 5.36
C GLY A 133 6.24 -5.94 5.26
N VAL A 134 6.99 -5.17 4.50
CA VAL A 134 8.44 -5.31 4.37
C VAL A 134 9.14 -3.96 4.50
N LYS A 135 10.44 -3.99 4.81
CA LYS A 135 11.25 -2.76 5.00
C LYS A 135 10.74 -1.89 6.15
N LEU A 136 10.40 -2.52 7.27
CA LEU A 136 10.03 -1.81 8.49
C LEU A 136 11.16 -0.88 8.95
N ARG A 137 10.85 0.37 9.18
CA ARG A 137 11.70 1.42 9.76
C ARG A 137 11.08 1.91 11.05
N MET A 138 11.91 2.13 12.07
CA MET A 138 11.44 2.59 13.38
C MET A 138 11.56 4.10 13.59
N LYS A 139 12.23 4.80 12.67
CA LYS A 139 12.46 6.25 12.76
C LYS A 139 12.06 6.94 11.46
N PRO A 140 11.54 8.19 11.49
CA PRO A 140 11.19 9.00 12.68
C PRO A 140 10.00 8.44 13.47
N TYR A 141 9.06 7.77 12.82
CA TYR A 141 7.99 6.93 13.36
C TYR A 141 8.07 5.54 12.74
N PRO A 142 7.54 4.50 13.38
CA PRO A 142 7.45 3.18 12.78
C PRO A 142 6.65 3.25 11.48
N HIS A 143 7.20 2.70 10.38
CA HIS A 143 6.54 2.65 9.07
C HIS A 143 7.16 1.59 8.17
N TYR A 144 6.45 1.19 7.15
CA TYR A 144 6.97 0.36 6.07
C TYR A 144 7.46 1.25 4.93
N SER A 145 8.78 1.26 4.70
CA SER A 145 9.38 2.10 3.66
C SER A 145 8.84 1.75 2.27
N GLY A 146 8.25 2.72 1.61
CA GLY A 146 7.55 2.53 0.33
C GLY A 146 6.04 2.39 0.44
N ASN A 147 5.49 2.37 1.66
CA ASN A 147 4.07 2.46 1.97
C ASN A 147 3.19 1.38 1.34
N PHE A 148 3.64 0.10 1.38
CA PHE A 148 2.88 -1.09 0.97
C PHE A 148 2.76 -2.01 2.18
N TRP A 149 1.54 -2.25 2.64
CA TRP A 149 1.32 -3.04 3.86
C TRP A 149 -0.13 -3.55 3.98
N TRP A 150 -0.28 -4.57 4.78
CA TRP A 150 -1.53 -5.08 5.30
C TRP A 150 -1.72 -4.63 6.75
N ALA A 151 -2.96 -4.39 7.15
CA ALA A 151 -3.28 -4.09 8.54
C ALA A 151 -4.67 -4.60 8.94
N ASN A 152 -4.84 -4.81 10.22
CA ASN A 152 -6.15 -5.02 10.83
C ASN A 152 -6.94 -3.71 10.83
N SER A 153 -8.19 -3.74 10.43
CA SER A 153 -9.03 -2.56 10.34
C SER A 153 -9.30 -1.90 11.70
N ASP A 154 -9.44 -2.70 12.75
CA ASP A 154 -9.58 -2.20 14.13
C ASP A 154 -8.33 -1.43 14.59
N TYR A 155 -7.14 -1.85 14.18
CA TYR A 155 -5.90 -1.09 14.39
C TYR A 155 -5.91 0.22 13.60
N LEU A 156 -6.27 0.18 12.29
CA LEU A 156 -6.31 1.37 11.45
C LEU A 156 -7.26 2.44 11.99
N ALA A 157 -8.32 2.06 12.68
CA ALA A 157 -9.25 2.98 13.30
C ALA A 157 -8.65 3.77 14.48
N THR A 158 -7.49 3.38 15.01
CA THR A 158 -6.79 4.04 16.12
C THR A 158 -5.69 5.01 15.67
N LEU A 159 -5.42 5.09 14.35
CA LEU A 159 -4.37 5.96 13.82
C LEU A 159 -4.62 7.44 14.12
N ASP A 160 -3.54 8.21 14.28
CA ASP A 160 -3.64 9.65 14.51
C ASP A 160 -4.10 10.39 13.25
N GLU A 161 -5.34 10.89 13.25
CA GLU A 161 -5.95 11.57 12.10
C GLU A 161 -5.25 12.90 11.74
N ASN A 162 -4.47 13.49 12.63
CA ASN A 162 -3.73 14.72 12.32
C ASN A 162 -2.76 14.52 11.16
N PHE A 163 -2.23 13.31 10.98
CA PHE A 163 -1.38 12.95 9.85
C PHE A 163 -2.10 13.02 8.48
N LEU A 164 -3.43 13.03 8.45
CA LEU A 164 -4.23 13.19 7.23
C LEU A 164 -4.26 14.65 6.72
N TYR A 165 -4.09 15.61 7.62
CA TYR A 165 -4.36 17.04 7.30
C TYR A 165 -3.12 17.87 7.07
N THR A 166 -1.92 17.32 7.27
CA THR A 166 -0.66 18.00 6.98
C THR A 166 -0.54 18.30 5.48
N GLN A 167 -0.08 19.52 5.15
CA GLN A 167 0.02 20.02 3.78
C GLN A 167 1.47 20.01 3.26
N GLY A 168 1.63 20.04 1.93
CA GLY A 168 2.93 20.17 1.26
C GLY A 168 3.79 18.90 1.30
N GLU A 169 5.12 19.06 1.22
CA GLU A 169 6.06 17.93 1.21
C GLU A 169 6.01 17.09 2.50
N HIS A 170 5.78 17.73 3.64
CA HIS A 170 5.60 17.05 4.93
C HIS A 170 4.37 16.13 4.89
N GLY A 171 3.29 16.53 4.23
CA GLY A 171 2.09 15.73 4.12
C GLY A 171 2.31 14.37 3.49
N LYS A 172 3.14 14.28 2.44
CA LYS A 172 3.47 12.99 1.82
C LYS A 172 4.21 12.06 2.80
N ILE A 173 5.17 12.59 3.54
CA ILE A 173 5.92 11.83 4.55
C ILE A 173 4.98 11.38 5.66
N ASP A 174 4.11 12.26 6.14
CA ASP A 174 3.17 11.97 7.21
C ASP A 174 2.22 10.82 6.85
N ARG A 175 1.73 10.72 5.57
CA ARG A 175 0.89 9.59 5.15
C ARG A 175 1.66 8.27 5.17
N GLU A 176 2.94 8.26 4.81
CA GLU A 176 3.78 7.06 4.93
C GLU A 176 4.03 6.68 6.40
N LEU A 177 4.17 7.67 7.29
CA LEU A 177 4.40 7.47 8.72
C LEU A 177 3.11 7.14 9.50
N MET A 178 1.95 7.47 8.98
CA MET A 178 0.66 7.34 9.67
C MET A 178 0.42 5.93 10.20
N ILE A 179 0.85 4.90 9.47
CA ILE A 179 0.65 3.50 9.86
C ILE A 179 1.24 3.16 11.24
N GLY A 180 2.27 3.89 11.69
CA GLY A 180 2.91 3.68 12.97
C GLY A 180 2.37 4.53 14.12
N THR A 181 1.25 5.26 13.93
CA THR A 181 0.73 6.23 14.92
C THR A 181 -0.40 5.69 15.80
N GLY A 182 -0.84 4.45 15.57
CA GLY A 182 -1.95 3.87 16.33
C GLY A 182 -1.64 3.67 17.82
N ASP A 183 -2.67 3.51 18.62
CA ASP A 183 -2.57 3.32 20.08
C ASP A 183 -1.71 2.13 20.50
N ARG A 184 -1.64 1.13 19.65
CA ARG A 184 -0.73 -0.01 19.72
C ARG A 184 -0.07 -0.15 18.36
N PHE A 185 1.11 -0.69 18.27
CA PHE A 185 1.77 -0.97 17.02
C PHE A 185 2.60 -2.25 17.20
N ASP A 186 2.06 -3.35 16.72
CA ASP A 186 2.75 -4.64 16.68
C ASP A 186 2.95 -5.05 15.21
N PRO A 187 4.10 -4.70 14.61
CA PRO A 187 4.38 -4.90 13.20
C PRO A 187 5.09 -6.23 12.93
N CYS A 188 4.72 -6.88 11.83
CA CYS A 188 5.47 -7.98 11.24
C CYS A 188 6.24 -7.51 9.99
N ASP A 189 7.57 -7.62 9.99
CA ASP A 189 8.43 -7.41 8.83
C ASP A 189 8.75 -8.77 8.20
N LEU A 190 8.21 -9.04 7.02
CA LEU A 190 8.35 -10.33 6.33
C LEU A 190 9.73 -10.57 5.72
N HIS A 191 10.57 -9.53 5.62
CA HIS A 191 11.90 -9.65 5.03
C HIS A 191 12.95 -8.93 5.87
N HIS A 192 13.74 -9.69 6.61
CA HIS A 192 14.74 -9.17 7.53
C HIS A 192 16.11 -8.95 6.89
N VAL A 193 16.40 -9.62 5.78
CA VAL A 193 17.66 -9.52 5.04
C VAL A 193 17.73 -8.16 4.33
N HIS A 194 18.92 -7.57 4.26
CA HIS A 194 19.15 -6.28 3.60
C HIS A 194 18.30 -5.09 4.13
N LYS A 195 17.91 -5.14 5.42
CA LYS A 195 17.05 -4.13 6.04
C LYS A 195 17.59 -2.70 5.89
N GLU A 196 18.90 -2.51 5.95
CA GLU A 196 19.57 -1.21 5.85
C GLU A 196 19.86 -0.76 4.40
N MET A 197 19.60 -1.61 3.41
CA MET A 197 19.84 -1.26 2.01
C MET A 197 19.01 -0.06 1.57
N ASN A 198 19.68 0.90 0.91
CA ASN A 198 19.00 2.04 0.29
C ASN A 198 18.43 1.63 -1.08
N MET A 199 17.11 1.50 -1.15
CA MET A 199 16.40 1.08 -2.36
C MET A 199 16.38 2.16 -3.46
N TYR A 200 16.80 3.38 -3.18
CA TYR A 200 16.96 4.43 -4.20
C TYR A 200 18.28 4.30 -4.97
N ASP A 201 19.30 3.72 -4.36
CA ASP A 201 20.66 3.65 -4.92
C ASP A 201 20.98 2.25 -5.47
N THR A 202 20.23 1.23 -5.07
CA THR A 202 20.50 -0.17 -5.40
C THR A 202 19.34 -0.80 -6.15
N ILE A 203 19.61 -1.51 -7.25
CA ILE A 203 18.62 -2.37 -7.91
C ILE A 203 18.53 -3.68 -7.12
N PHE A 204 17.40 -3.85 -6.43
CA PHE A 204 17.11 -5.04 -5.63
C PHE A 204 16.30 -6.02 -6.48
N THR A 205 16.99 -6.99 -7.07
CA THR A 205 16.41 -7.94 -8.02
C THR A 205 15.70 -9.10 -7.30
N GLU A 206 14.93 -9.86 -8.06
CA GLU A 206 14.17 -11.02 -7.58
C GLU A 206 15.07 -12.08 -6.95
N ASP A 207 16.30 -12.25 -7.41
CA ASP A 207 17.28 -13.18 -6.83
C ASP A 207 17.59 -12.91 -5.34
N ASN A 208 17.30 -11.69 -4.88
CA ASN A 208 17.56 -11.29 -3.49
C ASN A 208 16.39 -11.66 -2.54
N TYR A 209 15.24 -12.11 -3.03
CA TYR A 209 14.09 -12.38 -2.18
C TYR A 209 13.18 -13.55 -2.60
N LEU A 210 13.33 -14.12 -3.80
CA LEU A 210 12.50 -15.27 -4.22
C LEU A 210 12.89 -16.61 -3.56
N ASN A 211 14.08 -16.67 -2.95
CA ASN A 211 14.60 -17.89 -2.33
C ASN A 211 14.57 -17.87 -0.79
N ASP A 212 13.90 -16.87 -0.20
CA ASP A 212 13.74 -16.71 1.26
C ASP A 212 12.47 -17.40 1.79
#